data_fdb91e12938b22ae1673efb4b0fc294b
#
_entry.id   fdb91e12938b22ae1673efb4b0fc294b
#
_cell.length_a   1.000
_cell.length_b   1.000
_cell.length_c   1.000
_cell.angle_alpha   90.00
_cell.angle_beta   90.00
_cell.angle_gamma   90.00
#
_symmetry.space_group_name_H-M   'P 1'
#
loop_
_entity.id
_entity.type
_entity.pdbx_description
1 polymer ?
#
loop_
_entity_poly.entity_id
_entity_poly.type
_entity_poly.pdbx_seq_one_letter_code
_entity_poly.pdbx_strand_id
1 'polypeptide(L)'
;MERNEIRTAALTMKDIKDLRLLLNKVKREALGDKAYPIHLKQITYYCNPKREGVKRYTDFTIPKKSGGVRTISAPVAGLKSILCSLNTILLSVYEPSKHAMGFVPGRSVVDNANIHLGQNYVYNIDLQDFFPSIEKSRVWKRLTLPPFNFPSDLADVIAGLCTMRKEEGESIRYVLPQGAPTSPTLTNIICEKLDRQLAGLAKRFGLQYSRYADDITFSSMHYVYAEDGEFIAELHRIIADNHFLINAKKVRLQKAGMRQEVTGLVVTDKVNVVRKYVRELKTIIHIWERYGYMAATQSLLKFRQHNNTYIKSESALSIESIVAGKLNYLKMVKGENDSVYMKLYMKFANLKGEIHSREKKYGHSRSIVYKHTMEIAEFEKKMATKLSYADGVLSFNLCNEKHNVVVSSNIDKEILYQQLSSGKRELNRKYQISLCSNGISLFYMLHKRFRGPIANSENQLQQELTNIVNSDIFNEVLGGVMLDIDLGDM
;
A
#
# COMPACT_ATOMS: atom_id res chain seq x y z
N MET A 1 14.74 -17.76 -15.13
CA MET A 1 14.04 -19.05 -15.47
C MET A 1 12.73 -18.72 -16.19
N GLU A 2 12.50 -19.41 -17.29
CA GLU A 2 11.20 -19.34 -17.95
C GLU A 2 10.12 -20.06 -17.13
N ARG A 3 8.86 -19.67 -17.32
CA ARG A 3 7.71 -20.28 -16.60
C ARG A 3 7.68 -21.80 -16.76
N ASN A 4 7.98 -22.31 -17.95
CA ASN A 4 7.98 -23.75 -18.24
C ASN A 4 9.08 -24.52 -17.47
N GLU A 5 10.25 -23.94 -17.27
CA GLU A 5 11.32 -24.55 -16.49
C GLU A 5 10.92 -24.68 -15.02
N ILE A 6 10.30 -23.61 -14.44
CA ILE A 6 9.80 -23.66 -13.06
C ILE A 6 8.73 -24.71 -12.94
N ARG A 7 7.79 -24.78 -13.90
CA ARG A 7 6.72 -25.78 -13.92
C ARG A 7 7.25 -27.20 -13.94
N THR A 8 8.19 -27.50 -14.85
CA THR A 8 8.79 -28.84 -14.94
C THR A 8 9.50 -29.22 -13.64
N ALA A 9 10.30 -28.30 -13.09
CA ALA A 9 10.99 -28.55 -11.83
C ALA A 9 10.00 -28.72 -10.67
N ALA A 10 8.90 -27.96 -10.64
CA ALA A 10 7.88 -28.08 -9.59
C ALA A 10 7.16 -29.43 -9.64
N LEU A 11 6.79 -29.91 -10.84
CA LEU A 11 6.08 -31.18 -11.01
C LEU A 11 6.95 -32.43 -10.74
N THR A 12 8.28 -32.27 -10.69
CA THR A 12 9.22 -33.36 -10.36
C THR A 12 9.66 -33.37 -8.91
N MET A 13 9.22 -32.41 -8.08
CA MET A 13 9.57 -32.36 -6.65
C MET A 13 9.03 -33.58 -5.91
N LYS A 14 9.87 -34.20 -5.11
CA LYS A 14 9.52 -35.38 -4.30
C LYS A 14 9.42 -35.06 -2.81
N ASP A 15 10.23 -34.13 -2.34
CA ASP A 15 10.35 -33.82 -0.91
C ASP A 15 10.63 -32.34 -0.63
N ILE A 16 10.79 -32.01 0.65
CA ILE A 16 11.10 -30.67 1.15
C ILE A 16 12.48 -30.16 0.69
N LYS A 17 13.43 -31.06 0.35
CA LYS A 17 14.76 -30.66 -0.13
C LYS A 17 14.66 -30.13 -1.55
N ASP A 18 13.88 -30.81 -2.39
CA ASP A 18 13.59 -30.35 -3.75
C ASP A 18 12.87 -29.00 -3.72
N LEU A 19 11.86 -28.87 -2.85
CA LEU A 19 11.18 -27.59 -2.63
C LEU A 19 12.17 -26.47 -2.26
N ARG A 20 13.09 -26.73 -1.31
CA ARG A 20 14.10 -25.75 -0.92
C ARG A 20 15.00 -25.35 -2.09
N LEU A 21 15.42 -26.30 -2.89
CA LEU A 21 16.27 -26.04 -4.07
C LEU A 21 15.54 -25.14 -5.07
N LEU A 22 14.29 -25.46 -5.38
CA LEU A 22 13.48 -24.69 -6.32
C LEU A 22 13.13 -23.28 -5.77
N LEU A 23 12.78 -23.15 -4.49
CA LEU A 23 12.54 -21.86 -3.83
C LEU A 23 13.77 -20.95 -3.93
N ASN A 24 14.98 -21.49 -3.70
CA ASN A 24 16.22 -20.73 -3.80
C ASN A 24 16.54 -20.33 -5.23
N LYS A 25 16.29 -21.22 -6.20
CA LYS A 25 16.50 -20.92 -7.63
C LYS A 25 15.58 -19.78 -8.07
N VAL A 26 14.29 -19.86 -7.78
CA VAL A 26 13.31 -18.80 -8.08
C VAL A 26 13.66 -17.48 -7.37
N LYS A 27 14.08 -17.54 -6.10
CA LYS A 27 14.47 -16.36 -5.34
C LYS A 27 15.69 -15.65 -5.94
N ARG A 28 16.68 -16.42 -6.36
CA ARG A 28 17.90 -15.87 -6.98
C ARG A 28 17.60 -15.20 -8.32
N GLU A 29 16.72 -15.79 -9.12
CA GLU A 29 16.26 -15.15 -10.38
C GLU A 29 15.55 -13.80 -10.13
N ALA A 30 14.76 -13.70 -9.06
CA ALA A 30 14.02 -12.49 -8.76
C ALA A 30 14.87 -11.37 -8.12
N LEU A 31 15.87 -11.72 -7.30
CA LEU A 31 16.63 -10.78 -6.46
C LEU A 31 18.12 -10.70 -6.82
N GLY A 32 18.59 -11.50 -7.78
CA GLY A 32 20.01 -11.60 -8.16
C GLY A 32 20.88 -12.28 -7.08
N ASP A 33 22.19 -12.14 -7.22
CA ASP A 33 23.19 -12.82 -6.37
C ASP A 33 23.19 -12.35 -4.91
N LYS A 34 22.56 -11.21 -4.61
CA LYS A 34 22.38 -10.70 -3.23
C LYS A 34 21.29 -11.44 -2.44
N ALA A 35 20.60 -12.40 -3.05
CA ALA A 35 19.51 -13.14 -2.41
C ALA A 35 20.05 -14.09 -1.32
N TYR A 36 19.80 -13.80 -0.03
CA TYR A 36 20.10 -14.73 1.05
C TYR A 36 19.35 -16.05 0.85
N PRO A 37 20.03 -17.21 0.95
CA PRO A 37 19.42 -18.50 0.70
C PRO A 37 18.38 -18.86 1.77
N ILE A 38 17.32 -19.56 1.34
CA ILE A 38 16.33 -20.18 2.23
C ILE A 38 16.92 -21.51 2.71
N HIS A 39 17.05 -21.65 4.03
CA HIS A 39 17.56 -22.87 4.66
C HIS A 39 16.42 -23.84 4.98
N LEU A 40 16.72 -25.14 4.99
CA LEU A 40 15.75 -26.18 5.33
C LEU A 40 15.13 -25.95 6.71
N LYS A 41 15.93 -25.52 7.69
CA LYS A 41 15.46 -25.17 9.03
C LYS A 41 14.39 -24.08 9.03
N GLN A 42 14.45 -23.11 8.10
CA GLN A 42 13.42 -22.06 7.98
C GLN A 42 12.10 -22.64 7.46
N ILE A 43 12.15 -23.53 6.47
CA ILE A 43 10.96 -24.19 5.94
C ILE A 43 10.31 -25.05 7.03
N THR A 44 11.08 -25.90 7.71
CA THR A 44 10.59 -26.75 8.82
C THR A 44 10.10 -25.93 10.03
N TYR A 45 10.70 -24.75 10.26
CA TYR A 45 10.28 -23.86 11.32
C TYR A 45 8.90 -23.25 11.04
N TYR A 46 8.61 -22.85 9.80
CA TYR A 46 7.37 -22.18 9.43
C TYR A 46 6.28 -23.11 8.89
N CYS A 47 6.57 -24.36 8.48
CA CYS A 47 5.58 -25.22 7.84
C CYS A 47 4.52 -25.79 8.80
N ASN A 48 4.77 -25.80 10.10
CA ASN A 48 3.80 -26.27 11.08
C ASN A 48 3.04 -25.11 11.73
N PRO A 49 1.79 -24.83 11.31
CA PRO A 49 0.99 -23.75 11.90
C PRO A 49 0.51 -24.05 13.33
N LYS A 50 0.64 -25.31 13.80
CA LYS A 50 0.30 -25.73 15.17
C LYS A 50 1.41 -25.41 16.18
N ARG A 51 2.64 -25.14 15.71
CA ARG A 51 3.80 -24.94 16.58
C ARG A 51 3.65 -23.64 17.39
N GLU A 52 3.61 -23.79 18.70
CA GLU A 52 3.56 -22.66 19.64
C GLU A 52 4.90 -21.93 19.72
N GLY A 53 4.84 -20.65 20.12
CA GLY A 53 6.03 -19.78 20.23
C GLY A 53 6.63 -19.31 18.90
N VAL A 54 6.07 -19.74 17.76
CA VAL A 54 6.55 -19.29 16.43
C VAL A 54 5.73 -18.11 15.93
N LYS A 55 6.33 -16.93 15.92
CA LYS A 55 5.71 -15.74 15.30
C LYS A 55 5.77 -15.87 13.78
N ARG A 56 4.64 -16.12 13.14
CA ARG A 56 4.51 -16.29 11.68
C ARG A 56 3.90 -15.07 11.00
N TYR A 57 2.96 -14.40 11.67
CA TYR A 57 2.23 -13.23 11.14
C TYR A 57 2.24 -12.09 12.15
N THR A 58 2.05 -10.88 11.64
CA THR A 58 1.77 -9.68 12.42
C THR A 58 0.45 -9.12 11.91
N ASP A 59 -0.50 -8.98 12.83
CA ASP A 59 -1.83 -8.48 12.49
C ASP A 59 -1.88 -6.96 12.64
N PHE A 60 -2.56 -6.32 11.69
CA PHE A 60 -2.94 -4.92 11.78
C PHE A 60 -4.30 -4.70 11.13
N THR A 61 -4.97 -3.63 11.51
CA THR A 61 -6.31 -3.34 11.02
C THR A 61 -6.32 -2.21 10.02
N ILE A 62 -7.21 -2.30 9.03
CA ILE A 62 -7.46 -1.26 8.04
C ILE A 62 -8.96 -0.93 8.07
N PRO A 63 -9.36 0.36 8.09
CA PRO A 63 -10.78 0.73 8.03
C PRO A 63 -11.42 0.30 6.71
N LYS A 64 -12.65 -0.25 6.77
CA LYS A 64 -13.46 -0.57 5.59
C LYS A 64 -14.22 0.66 5.13
N LYS A 65 -14.44 0.81 3.81
CA LYS A 65 -15.28 1.89 3.25
C LYS A 65 -16.73 1.83 3.73
N SER A 66 -17.23 0.65 4.02
CA SER A 66 -18.58 0.40 4.55
C SER A 66 -18.73 0.56 6.08
N GLY A 67 -17.69 1.03 6.75
CA GLY A 67 -17.59 1.03 8.21
C GLY A 67 -17.00 -0.28 8.76
N GLY A 68 -16.51 -0.25 10.01
CA GLY A 68 -15.80 -1.36 10.63
C GLY A 68 -14.35 -1.48 10.18
N VAL A 69 -13.68 -2.56 10.58
CA VAL A 69 -12.26 -2.81 10.33
C VAL A 69 -12.04 -4.12 9.58
N ARG A 70 -10.91 -4.19 8.88
CA ARG A 70 -10.43 -5.40 8.23
C ARG A 70 -9.07 -5.75 8.84
N THR A 71 -8.93 -6.94 9.38
CA THR A 71 -7.65 -7.43 9.89
C THR A 71 -6.82 -8.00 8.73
N ILE A 72 -5.58 -7.53 8.65
CA ILE A 72 -4.58 -8.01 7.69
C ILE A 72 -3.50 -8.73 8.48
N SER A 73 -3.26 -9.98 8.13
CA SER A 73 -2.20 -10.81 8.72
C SER A 73 -0.99 -10.85 7.77
N ALA A 74 -0.04 -9.96 8.01
CA ALA A 74 1.18 -9.89 7.21
C ALA A 74 2.20 -10.92 7.70
N PRO A 75 2.76 -11.77 6.81
CA PRO A 75 3.79 -12.72 7.21
C PRO A 75 5.08 -11.98 7.61
N VAL A 76 5.77 -12.49 8.64
CA VAL A 76 7.10 -11.99 9.04
C VAL A 76 8.10 -12.15 7.88
N ALA A 77 9.16 -11.35 7.86
CA ALA A 77 10.09 -11.25 6.73
C ALA A 77 10.63 -12.62 6.24
N GLY A 78 11.00 -13.52 7.17
CA GLY A 78 11.48 -14.85 6.84
C GLY A 78 10.44 -15.71 6.12
N LEU A 79 9.20 -15.75 6.64
CA LEU A 79 8.09 -16.46 6.02
C LEU A 79 7.69 -15.79 4.69
N LYS A 80 7.60 -14.45 4.66
CA LYS A 80 7.26 -13.69 3.44
C LYS A 80 8.20 -14.04 2.28
N SER A 81 9.50 -14.13 2.54
CA SER A 81 10.49 -14.49 1.52
C SER A 81 10.22 -15.89 0.91
N ILE A 82 9.86 -16.87 1.75
CA ILE A 82 9.48 -18.21 1.29
C ILE A 82 8.19 -18.16 0.47
N LEU A 83 7.16 -17.46 0.98
CA LEU A 83 5.86 -17.37 0.32
C LEU A 83 5.90 -16.63 -1.02
N CYS A 84 6.75 -15.61 -1.19
CA CYS A 84 6.93 -14.94 -2.47
C CYS A 84 7.49 -15.91 -3.54
N SER A 85 8.56 -16.66 -3.22
CA SER A 85 9.11 -17.64 -4.14
C SER A 85 8.14 -18.79 -4.41
N LEU A 86 7.44 -19.26 -3.38
CA LEU A 86 6.40 -20.29 -3.50
C LEU A 86 5.24 -19.83 -4.41
N ASN A 87 4.82 -18.58 -4.29
CA ASN A 87 3.78 -18.03 -5.15
C ASN A 87 4.16 -18.07 -6.65
N THR A 88 5.41 -17.77 -6.98
CA THR A 88 5.93 -17.91 -8.35
C THR A 88 5.88 -19.35 -8.83
N ILE A 89 6.23 -20.31 -7.97
CA ILE A 89 6.14 -21.75 -8.28
C ILE A 89 4.67 -22.15 -8.53
N LEU A 90 3.74 -21.78 -7.66
CA LEU A 90 2.32 -22.10 -7.82
C LEU A 90 1.74 -21.49 -9.10
N LEU A 91 2.07 -20.24 -9.42
CA LEU A 91 1.65 -19.57 -10.65
C LEU A 91 2.23 -20.20 -11.92
N SER A 92 3.41 -20.85 -11.84
CA SER A 92 3.99 -21.53 -13.00
C SER A 92 3.24 -22.82 -13.36
N VAL A 93 2.70 -23.52 -12.36
CA VAL A 93 1.97 -24.77 -12.54
C VAL A 93 0.49 -24.55 -12.85
N TYR A 94 -0.12 -23.54 -12.21
CA TYR A 94 -1.55 -23.29 -12.30
C TYR A 94 -1.94 -22.47 -13.54
N GLU A 95 -2.97 -22.94 -14.25
CA GLU A 95 -3.64 -22.19 -15.32
C GLU A 95 -4.98 -21.65 -14.78
N PRO A 96 -5.12 -20.32 -14.66
CA PRO A 96 -6.34 -19.73 -14.11
C PRO A 96 -7.56 -19.96 -14.99
N SER A 97 -8.71 -20.27 -14.38
CA SER A 97 -10.01 -20.31 -15.07
C SER A 97 -10.21 -19.03 -15.90
N LYS A 98 -10.81 -19.16 -17.08
CA LYS A 98 -11.17 -18.01 -17.92
C LYS A 98 -12.13 -17.05 -17.24
N HIS A 99 -12.87 -17.50 -16.25
CA HIS A 99 -13.85 -16.71 -15.49
C HIS A 99 -13.26 -16.05 -14.24
N ALA A 100 -12.05 -16.44 -13.79
CA ALA A 100 -11.34 -15.81 -12.68
C ALA A 100 -10.64 -14.53 -13.17
N MET A 101 -11.16 -13.37 -12.82
CA MET A 101 -10.61 -12.07 -13.24
C MET A 101 -9.70 -11.43 -12.17
N GLY A 102 -9.96 -11.70 -10.89
CA GLY A 102 -9.14 -11.21 -9.78
C GLY A 102 -7.89 -12.06 -9.55
N PHE A 103 -6.78 -11.41 -9.19
CA PHE A 103 -5.49 -12.04 -8.85
C PHE A 103 -4.86 -12.85 -10.00
N VAL A 104 -5.19 -12.54 -11.23
CA VAL A 104 -4.64 -13.19 -12.42
C VAL A 104 -3.78 -12.19 -13.18
N PRO A 105 -2.49 -12.47 -13.42
CA PRO A 105 -1.64 -11.61 -14.22
C PRO A 105 -2.25 -11.32 -15.60
N GLY A 106 -2.20 -10.06 -16.03
CA GLY A 106 -2.74 -9.63 -17.32
C GLY A 106 -4.26 -9.43 -17.36
N ARG A 107 -5.00 -9.69 -16.26
CA ARG A 107 -6.43 -9.39 -16.14
C ARG A 107 -6.67 -8.24 -15.16
N SER A 108 -7.62 -7.39 -15.49
CA SER A 108 -7.94 -6.17 -14.75
C SER A 108 -9.41 -6.10 -14.34
N VAL A 109 -9.75 -5.11 -13.51
CA VAL A 109 -11.16 -4.78 -13.20
C VAL A 109 -11.93 -4.33 -14.44
N VAL A 110 -11.23 -3.81 -15.47
CA VAL A 110 -11.85 -3.40 -16.74
C VAL A 110 -12.24 -4.62 -17.56
N ASP A 111 -11.37 -5.63 -17.62
CA ASP A 111 -11.67 -6.90 -18.31
C ASP A 111 -12.86 -7.59 -17.66
N ASN A 112 -12.92 -7.59 -16.32
CA ASN A 112 -14.07 -8.11 -15.58
C ASN A 112 -15.36 -7.36 -15.91
N ALA A 113 -15.32 -6.04 -15.91
CA ALA A 113 -16.48 -5.19 -16.20
C ALA A 113 -16.97 -5.34 -17.66
N ASN A 114 -16.06 -5.50 -18.61
CA ASN A 114 -16.38 -5.66 -20.03
C ASN A 114 -17.26 -6.88 -20.33
N ILE A 115 -17.15 -7.95 -19.54
CA ILE A 115 -17.98 -9.16 -19.70
C ILE A 115 -19.48 -8.84 -19.52
N HIS A 116 -19.80 -7.83 -18.71
CA HIS A 116 -21.16 -7.50 -18.26
C HIS A 116 -21.73 -6.25 -18.92
N LEU A 117 -21.13 -5.77 -19.99
CA LEU A 117 -21.62 -4.60 -20.73
C LEU A 117 -22.95 -4.86 -21.41
N GLY A 118 -23.82 -3.85 -21.46
CA GLY A 118 -25.05 -3.85 -22.25
C GLY A 118 -26.10 -4.84 -21.77
N GLN A 119 -26.02 -5.29 -20.51
CA GLN A 119 -26.97 -6.26 -19.95
C GLN A 119 -28.14 -5.55 -19.24
N ASN A 120 -29.34 -6.13 -19.33
CA ASN A 120 -30.51 -5.59 -18.63
C ASN A 120 -30.45 -5.81 -17.13
N TYR A 121 -29.80 -6.88 -16.69
CA TYR A 121 -29.67 -7.27 -15.28
C TYR A 121 -28.24 -7.59 -14.95
N VAL A 122 -27.75 -7.04 -13.83
CA VAL A 122 -26.45 -7.37 -13.24
C VAL A 122 -26.68 -7.80 -11.80
N TYR A 123 -26.33 -9.04 -11.49
CA TYR A 123 -26.48 -9.64 -10.18
C TYR A 123 -25.12 -9.90 -9.56
N ASN A 124 -24.84 -9.20 -8.45
CA ASN A 124 -23.58 -9.30 -7.71
C ASN A 124 -23.79 -9.99 -6.38
N ILE A 125 -22.90 -10.92 -6.07
CA ILE A 125 -22.80 -11.57 -4.77
C ILE A 125 -21.35 -11.51 -4.28
N ASP A 126 -21.17 -11.53 -2.97
CA ASP A 126 -19.87 -11.48 -2.29
C ASP A 126 -19.76 -12.70 -1.38
N LEU A 127 -18.63 -13.39 -1.40
CA LEU A 127 -18.38 -14.53 -0.52
C LEU A 127 -17.88 -14.04 0.84
N GLN A 128 -18.56 -14.50 1.90
CA GLN A 128 -18.21 -14.13 3.26
C GLN A 128 -16.87 -14.75 3.66
N ASP A 129 -16.02 -13.96 4.35
CA ASP A 129 -14.74 -14.40 4.91
C ASP A 129 -13.90 -15.26 3.95
N PHE A 130 -13.83 -14.84 2.69
CA PHE A 130 -13.32 -15.59 1.55
C PHE A 130 -11.99 -16.31 1.81
N PHE A 131 -10.94 -15.60 2.29
CA PHE A 131 -9.66 -16.22 2.61
C PHE A 131 -9.77 -17.14 3.83
N PRO A 132 -10.33 -16.72 4.97
CA PRO A 132 -10.43 -17.57 6.16
C PRO A 132 -11.38 -18.76 6.02
N SER A 133 -12.25 -18.80 5.02
CA SER A 133 -13.10 -19.97 4.73
C SER A 133 -12.33 -21.14 4.10
N ILE A 134 -11.10 -20.90 3.63
CA ILE A 134 -10.27 -21.93 3.02
C ILE A 134 -9.31 -22.51 4.05
N GLU A 135 -9.56 -23.73 4.46
CA GLU A 135 -8.77 -24.46 5.45
C GLU A 135 -7.53 -25.15 4.85
N LYS A 136 -6.55 -25.45 5.71
CA LYS A 136 -5.32 -26.19 5.37
C LYS A 136 -5.63 -27.51 4.65
N SER A 137 -6.63 -28.24 5.10
CA SER A 137 -7.08 -29.50 4.51
C SER A 137 -7.46 -29.38 3.04
N ARG A 138 -8.17 -28.28 2.67
CA ARG A 138 -8.55 -27.99 1.29
C ARG A 138 -7.34 -27.65 0.43
N VAL A 139 -6.40 -26.87 0.97
CA VAL A 139 -5.14 -26.55 0.27
C VAL A 139 -4.33 -27.80 0.04
N TRP A 140 -4.11 -28.59 1.09
CA TRP A 140 -3.41 -29.88 1.01
C TRP A 140 -4.03 -30.79 -0.04
N LYS A 141 -5.34 -31.04 0.04
CA LYS A 141 -6.05 -31.92 -0.91
C LYS A 141 -5.93 -31.41 -2.34
N ARG A 142 -6.02 -30.09 -2.56
CA ARG A 142 -5.93 -29.54 -3.92
C ARG A 142 -4.52 -29.69 -4.51
N LEU A 143 -3.48 -29.59 -3.69
CA LEU A 143 -2.09 -29.77 -4.11
C LEU A 143 -1.71 -31.25 -4.41
N THR A 144 -2.46 -32.22 -3.85
CA THR A 144 -2.27 -33.63 -4.18
C THR A 144 -2.98 -34.08 -5.46
N LEU A 145 -3.79 -33.21 -6.08
CA LEU A 145 -4.56 -33.46 -7.30
C LEU A 145 -3.94 -32.76 -8.52
N PRO A 146 -4.26 -33.20 -9.74
CA PRO A 146 -3.85 -32.50 -10.96
C PRO A 146 -4.24 -31.01 -10.94
N PRO A 147 -3.40 -30.12 -11.48
CA PRO A 147 -2.14 -30.38 -12.20
C PRO A 147 -0.90 -30.54 -11.30
N PHE A 148 -1.02 -30.36 -9.98
CA PHE A 148 0.13 -30.36 -9.06
C PHE A 148 0.66 -31.78 -8.81
N ASN A 149 -0.19 -32.70 -8.41
CA ASN A 149 0.15 -34.09 -8.05
C ASN A 149 1.33 -34.20 -7.07
N PHE A 150 1.45 -33.22 -6.14
CA PHE A 150 2.54 -33.26 -5.17
C PHE A 150 2.38 -34.45 -4.21
N PRO A 151 3.50 -35.12 -3.80
CA PRO A 151 3.47 -36.09 -2.73
C PRO A 151 2.76 -35.53 -1.49
N SER A 152 2.04 -36.40 -0.78
CA SER A 152 1.21 -36.01 0.38
C SER A 152 1.95 -35.14 1.41
N ASP A 153 3.19 -35.61 1.78
CA ASP A 153 4.01 -34.94 2.79
C ASP A 153 4.49 -33.54 2.30
N LEU A 154 4.85 -33.44 1.01
CA LEU A 154 5.25 -32.18 0.41
C LEU A 154 4.05 -31.21 0.34
N ALA A 155 2.88 -31.71 -0.06
CA ALA A 155 1.65 -30.92 -0.09
C ALA A 155 1.26 -30.43 1.32
N ASP A 156 1.48 -31.23 2.38
CA ASP A 156 1.24 -30.83 3.77
C ASP A 156 2.19 -29.71 4.22
N VAL A 157 3.47 -29.82 3.88
CA VAL A 157 4.47 -28.76 4.13
C VAL A 157 4.06 -27.46 3.45
N ILE A 158 3.68 -27.50 2.18
CA ILE A 158 3.27 -26.30 1.42
C ILE A 158 1.99 -25.72 2.01
N ALA A 159 0.98 -26.54 2.28
CA ALA A 159 -0.27 -26.10 2.91
C ALA A 159 -0.01 -25.48 4.30
N GLY A 160 0.90 -26.07 5.06
CA GLY A 160 1.32 -25.56 6.36
C GLY A 160 2.01 -24.19 6.28
N LEU A 161 2.89 -23.98 5.31
CA LEU A 161 3.53 -22.67 5.06
C LEU A 161 2.50 -21.58 4.73
N CYS A 162 1.45 -21.93 3.98
CA CYS A 162 0.46 -20.98 3.44
C CYS A 162 -0.70 -20.67 4.38
N THR A 163 -0.87 -21.39 5.48
CA THR A 163 -2.00 -21.22 6.40
C THR A 163 -1.56 -20.70 7.76
N MET A 164 -2.47 -20.05 8.47
CA MET A 164 -2.28 -19.53 9.83
C MET A 164 -3.29 -20.13 10.79
N ARG A 165 -2.94 -20.18 12.07
CA ARG A 165 -3.88 -20.50 13.15
C ARG A 165 -4.88 -19.36 13.31
N LYS A 166 -6.15 -19.69 13.37
CA LYS A 166 -7.25 -18.78 13.67
C LYS A 166 -8.09 -19.38 14.79
N GLU A 167 -8.31 -18.61 15.84
CA GLU A 167 -9.15 -18.99 16.96
C GLU A 167 -10.55 -18.38 16.76
N GLU A 168 -11.57 -19.22 16.85
CA GLU A 168 -12.98 -18.82 16.75
C GLU A 168 -13.74 -19.44 17.93
N GLY A 169 -13.84 -18.68 19.05
CA GLY A 169 -14.33 -19.23 20.32
C GLY A 169 -13.42 -20.34 20.81
N GLU A 170 -13.99 -21.52 21.09
CA GLU A 170 -13.25 -22.71 21.55
C GLU A 170 -12.60 -23.51 20.40
N SER A 171 -12.93 -23.19 19.15
CA SER A 171 -12.42 -23.91 17.98
C SER A 171 -11.15 -23.27 17.42
N ILE A 172 -10.19 -24.14 17.03
CA ILE A 172 -8.97 -23.74 16.36
C ILE A 172 -8.99 -24.24 14.93
N ARG A 173 -8.90 -23.32 13.98
CA ARG A 173 -8.83 -23.62 12.54
C ARG A 173 -7.50 -23.15 11.95
N TYR A 174 -7.07 -23.80 10.88
CA TYR A 174 -5.87 -23.40 10.12
C TYR A 174 -6.32 -22.98 8.74
N VAL A 175 -6.24 -21.68 8.47
CA VAL A 175 -6.92 -21.04 7.32
C VAL A 175 -5.95 -20.19 6.51
N LEU A 176 -6.33 -19.83 5.27
CA LEU A 176 -5.58 -18.86 4.48
C LEU A 176 -5.65 -17.47 5.13
N PRO A 177 -4.50 -16.83 5.36
CA PRO A 177 -4.45 -15.47 5.90
C PRO A 177 -4.82 -14.42 4.85
N GLN A 178 -5.49 -13.38 5.28
CA GLN A 178 -5.67 -12.19 4.47
C GLN A 178 -4.41 -11.30 4.58
N GLY A 179 -3.51 -11.39 3.60
CA GLY A 179 -2.27 -10.59 3.55
C GLY A 179 -1.03 -11.38 3.17
N ALA A 180 -1.10 -12.71 3.05
CA ALA A 180 0.02 -13.51 2.56
C ALA A 180 0.10 -13.47 1.01
N PRO A 181 1.32 -13.50 0.44
CA PRO A 181 1.52 -13.47 -1.01
C PRO A 181 0.87 -14.64 -1.77
N THR A 182 0.76 -15.80 -1.14
CA THR A 182 0.21 -17.02 -1.74
C THR A 182 -1.31 -17.11 -1.68
N SER A 183 -1.97 -16.39 -0.75
CA SER A 183 -3.42 -16.52 -0.55
C SER A 183 -4.23 -16.20 -1.81
N PRO A 184 -3.93 -15.14 -2.59
CA PRO A 184 -4.66 -14.85 -3.84
C PRO A 184 -4.57 -15.98 -4.87
N THR A 185 -3.39 -16.54 -5.07
CA THR A 185 -3.18 -17.65 -6.02
C THR A 185 -3.88 -18.91 -5.56
N LEU A 186 -3.75 -19.27 -4.27
CA LEU A 186 -4.39 -20.46 -3.70
C LEU A 186 -5.91 -20.35 -3.73
N THR A 187 -6.49 -19.18 -3.50
CA THR A 187 -7.95 -19.00 -3.65
C THR A 187 -8.41 -19.30 -5.06
N ASN A 188 -7.69 -18.85 -6.10
CA ASN A 188 -8.03 -19.17 -7.48
C ASN A 188 -7.90 -20.68 -7.78
N ILE A 189 -6.84 -21.32 -7.28
CA ILE A 189 -6.62 -22.77 -7.40
C ILE A 189 -7.77 -23.56 -6.74
N ILE A 190 -8.22 -23.14 -5.56
CA ILE A 190 -9.33 -23.80 -4.84
C ILE A 190 -10.67 -23.55 -5.52
N CYS A 191 -10.89 -22.34 -6.03
CA CYS A 191 -12.14 -21.95 -6.69
C CYS A 191 -12.30 -22.47 -8.12
N GLU A 192 -11.34 -23.22 -8.67
CA GLU A 192 -11.45 -23.78 -10.04
C GLU A 192 -12.70 -24.64 -10.23
N LYS A 193 -13.03 -25.50 -9.22
CA LYS A 193 -14.26 -26.30 -9.24
C LYS A 193 -15.49 -25.42 -9.18
N LEU A 194 -15.50 -24.42 -8.29
CA LEU A 194 -16.56 -23.43 -8.15
C LEU A 194 -16.79 -22.70 -9.47
N ASP A 195 -15.72 -22.15 -10.08
CA ASP A 195 -15.82 -21.44 -11.36
C ASP A 195 -16.40 -22.31 -12.48
N ARG A 196 -16.00 -23.58 -12.55
CA ARG A 196 -16.54 -24.53 -13.54
C ARG A 196 -18.02 -24.79 -13.34
N GLN A 197 -18.46 -24.98 -12.10
CA GLN A 197 -19.88 -25.22 -11.77
C GLN A 197 -20.72 -23.97 -12.03
N LEU A 198 -20.28 -22.79 -11.60
CA LEU A 198 -20.98 -21.52 -11.82
C LEU A 198 -21.02 -21.12 -13.30
N ALA A 199 -19.97 -21.41 -14.05
CA ALA A 199 -19.98 -21.23 -15.50
C ALA A 199 -20.97 -22.18 -16.21
N GLY A 200 -21.09 -23.41 -15.73
CA GLY A 200 -22.13 -24.36 -16.18
C GLY A 200 -23.54 -23.85 -15.89
N LEU A 201 -23.77 -23.36 -14.67
CA LEU A 201 -25.04 -22.73 -14.27
C LEU A 201 -25.37 -21.52 -15.17
N ALA A 202 -24.37 -20.61 -15.35
CA ALA A 202 -24.54 -19.46 -16.22
C ALA A 202 -24.92 -19.84 -17.65
N LYS A 203 -24.26 -20.86 -18.23
CA LYS A 203 -24.57 -21.36 -19.55
C LYS A 203 -26.02 -21.92 -19.64
N ARG A 204 -26.46 -22.69 -18.62
CA ARG A 204 -27.80 -23.25 -18.54
C ARG A 204 -28.89 -22.17 -18.58
N PHE A 205 -28.67 -21.05 -17.91
CA PHE A 205 -29.61 -19.94 -17.82
C PHE A 205 -29.34 -18.80 -18.81
N GLY A 206 -28.39 -18.95 -19.74
CA GLY A 206 -28.08 -17.93 -20.76
C GLY A 206 -27.44 -16.63 -20.14
N LEU A 207 -26.62 -16.78 -19.11
CA LEU A 207 -26.01 -15.66 -18.38
C LEU A 207 -24.53 -15.50 -18.73
N GLN A 208 -24.02 -14.29 -18.58
CA GLN A 208 -22.58 -14.03 -18.43
C GLN A 208 -22.17 -14.27 -16.98
N TYR A 209 -20.96 -14.79 -16.79
CA TYR A 209 -20.40 -15.07 -15.46
C TYR A 209 -18.94 -14.65 -15.36
N SER A 210 -18.61 -14.01 -14.28
CA SER A 210 -17.21 -13.77 -13.88
C SER A 210 -17.05 -13.76 -12.36
N ARG A 211 -15.79 -13.98 -11.91
CA ARG A 211 -15.41 -13.86 -10.50
C ARG A 211 -14.16 -12.99 -10.35
N TYR A 212 -14.25 -11.97 -9.53
CA TYR A 212 -13.11 -11.14 -9.12
C TYR A 212 -12.85 -11.32 -7.62
N ALA A 213 -11.94 -12.24 -7.27
CA ALA A 213 -11.70 -12.68 -5.88
C ALA A 213 -12.97 -13.27 -5.24
N ASP A 214 -13.50 -12.60 -4.21
CA ASP A 214 -14.75 -12.89 -3.50
C ASP A 214 -16.00 -12.34 -4.19
N ASP A 215 -15.84 -11.35 -5.10
CA ASP A 215 -16.95 -10.78 -5.86
C ASP A 215 -17.33 -11.68 -7.07
N ILE A 216 -18.54 -12.19 -7.09
CA ILE A 216 -19.11 -12.97 -8.19
C ILE A 216 -20.17 -12.12 -8.88
N THR A 217 -20.13 -12.08 -10.21
CA THR A 217 -21.08 -11.33 -11.02
C THR A 217 -21.73 -12.23 -12.06
N PHE A 218 -23.06 -12.20 -12.13
CA PHE A 218 -23.86 -12.70 -13.23
C PHE A 218 -24.55 -11.54 -13.94
N SER A 219 -24.77 -11.66 -15.24
CA SER A 219 -25.57 -10.67 -15.98
C SER A 219 -26.32 -11.29 -17.14
N SER A 220 -27.44 -10.67 -17.53
CA SER A 220 -28.35 -11.20 -18.56
C SER A 220 -29.22 -10.11 -19.18
N MET A 221 -29.77 -10.44 -20.36
CA MET A 221 -30.83 -9.65 -21.02
C MET A 221 -32.21 -9.93 -20.43
N HIS A 222 -32.43 -11.11 -19.85
CA HIS A 222 -33.70 -11.57 -19.31
C HIS A 222 -33.65 -11.79 -17.80
N TYR A 223 -34.80 -11.82 -17.15
CA TYR A 223 -34.92 -11.94 -15.71
C TYR A 223 -34.96 -13.39 -15.26
N VAL A 224 -34.03 -13.80 -14.39
CA VAL A 224 -33.94 -15.15 -13.78
C VAL A 224 -33.66 -15.10 -12.28
N TYR A 225 -33.70 -13.94 -11.66
CA TYR A 225 -33.18 -13.66 -10.31
C TYR A 225 -34.30 -13.63 -9.25
N ALA A 226 -35.41 -14.38 -9.45
CA ALA A 226 -36.45 -14.55 -8.43
C ALA A 226 -35.85 -15.32 -7.23
N GLU A 227 -36.16 -14.89 -6.00
CA GLU A 227 -35.62 -15.50 -4.77
C GLU A 227 -35.98 -16.97 -4.62
N ASP A 228 -37.17 -17.34 -5.05
CA ASP A 228 -37.72 -18.71 -5.13
C ASP A 228 -37.41 -19.42 -6.46
N GLY A 229 -36.63 -18.76 -7.34
CA GLY A 229 -36.31 -19.26 -8.66
C GLY A 229 -35.23 -20.34 -8.68
N GLU A 230 -35.29 -21.21 -9.69
CA GLU A 230 -34.37 -22.34 -9.87
C GLU A 230 -32.90 -21.88 -9.95
N PHE A 231 -32.64 -20.72 -10.60
CA PHE A 231 -31.28 -20.17 -10.68
C PHE A 231 -30.71 -19.86 -9.31
N ILE A 232 -31.48 -19.19 -8.45
CA ILE A 232 -31.01 -18.79 -7.10
C ILE A 232 -30.83 -20.02 -6.21
N ALA A 233 -31.77 -20.98 -6.26
CA ALA A 233 -31.66 -22.23 -5.50
C ALA A 233 -30.40 -23.02 -5.87
N GLU A 234 -30.11 -23.18 -7.15
CA GLU A 234 -28.94 -23.91 -7.64
C GLU A 234 -27.63 -23.14 -7.37
N LEU A 235 -27.65 -21.81 -7.49
CA LEU A 235 -26.51 -20.95 -7.12
C LEU A 235 -26.13 -21.15 -5.65
N HIS A 236 -27.10 -21.09 -4.74
CA HIS A 236 -26.86 -21.29 -3.31
C HIS A 236 -26.31 -22.69 -3.02
N ARG A 237 -26.90 -23.73 -3.66
CA ARG A 237 -26.41 -25.11 -3.55
C ARG A 237 -24.96 -25.23 -3.99
N ILE A 238 -24.57 -24.71 -5.16
CA ILE A 238 -23.21 -24.78 -5.67
C ILE A 238 -22.24 -24.08 -4.73
N ILE A 239 -22.58 -22.89 -4.21
CA ILE A 239 -21.71 -22.16 -3.30
C ILE A 239 -21.51 -22.92 -1.98
N ALA A 240 -22.60 -23.48 -1.42
CA ALA A 240 -22.56 -24.29 -0.20
C ALA A 240 -21.74 -25.60 -0.38
N ASP A 241 -21.95 -26.30 -1.51
CA ASP A 241 -21.18 -27.51 -1.88
C ASP A 241 -19.67 -27.25 -2.04
N ASN A 242 -19.28 -26.01 -2.29
CA ASN A 242 -17.90 -25.56 -2.33
C ASN A 242 -17.43 -24.95 -0.98
N HIS A 243 -18.20 -25.13 0.09
CA HIS A 243 -17.89 -24.65 1.44
C HIS A 243 -17.63 -23.14 1.51
N PHE A 244 -18.43 -22.35 0.80
CA PHE A 244 -18.48 -20.91 0.90
C PHE A 244 -19.86 -20.45 1.37
N LEU A 245 -19.91 -19.23 1.94
CA LEU A 245 -21.15 -18.59 2.36
C LEU A 245 -21.32 -17.28 1.59
N ILE A 246 -22.55 -16.99 1.21
CA ILE A 246 -22.92 -15.72 0.59
C ILE A 246 -23.09 -14.67 1.67
N ASN A 247 -22.52 -13.50 1.48
CA ASN A 247 -22.76 -12.33 2.30
C ASN A 247 -24.07 -11.67 1.89
N ALA A 248 -25.18 -12.04 2.54
CA ALA A 248 -26.51 -11.57 2.20
C ALA A 248 -26.65 -10.03 2.16
N LYS A 249 -25.86 -9.32 3.01
CA LYS A 249 -25.88 -7.84 3.06
C LYS A 249 -25.28 -7.18 1.83
N LYS A 250 -24.53 -7.93 1.02
CA LYS A 250 -23.86 -7.43 -0.18
C LYS A 250 -24.46 -7.96 -1.50
N VAL A 251 -25.49 -8.79 -1.43
CA VAL A 251 -26.22 -9.24 -2.62
C VAL A 251 -26.94 -8.04 -3.24
N ARG A 252 -26.78 -7.86 -4.55
CA ARG A 252 -27.40 -6.75 -5.28
C ARG A 252 -27.82 -7.18 -6.66
N LEU A 253 -29.09 -6.92 -6.99
CA LEU A 253 -29.62 -7.00 -8.34
C LEU A 253 -29.80 -5.57 -8.89
N GLN A 254 -29.13 -5.27 -9.97
CA GLN A 254 -29.15 -3.98 -10.64
C GLN A 254 -29.81 -4.13 -12.01
N LYS A 255 -30.81 -3.29 -12.32
CA LYS A 255 -31.60 -3.34 -13.55
C LYS A 255 -31.19 -2.26 -14.53
N ALA A 256 -31.43 -2.46 -15.82
CA ALA A 256 -31.30 -1.41 -16.83
C ALA A 256 -32.15 -0.18 -16.45
N GLY A 257 -31.65 1.01 -16.79
CA GLY A 257 -32.22 2.29 -16.35
C GLY A 257 -31.68 2.77 -15.00
N MET A 258 -31.05 1.89 -14.21
CA MET A 258 -30.29 2.24 -13.00
C MET A 258 -28.80 2.14 -13.27
N ARG A 259 -27.99 2.71 -12.34
CA ARG A 259 -26.53 2.56 -12.41
C ARG A 259 -26.14 1.12 -12.10
N GLN A 260 -25.64 0.41 -13.11
CA GLN A 260 -25.08 -0.93 -12.95
C GLN A 260 -23.57 -0.84 -12.70
N GLU A 261 -23.09 -1.57 -11.70
CA GLU A 261 -21.68 -1.58 -11.30
C GLU A 261 -21.14 -3.00 -11.17
N VAL A 262 -19.95 -3.21 -11.71
CA VAL A 262 -19.14 -4.43 -11.55
C VAL A 262 -17.75 -4.03 -11.05
N THR A 263 -17.30 -4.59 -9.92
CA THR A 263 -16.00 -4.25 -9.29
C THR A 263 -15.72 -2.75 -9.19
N GLY A 264 -16.78 -1.95 -8.93
CA GLY A 264 -16.68 -0.49 -8.77
C GLY A 264 -16.61 0.32 -10.07
N LEU A 265 -16.76 -0.33 -11.23
CA LEU A 265 -16.91 0.31 -12.53
C LEU A 265 -18.36 0.27 -13.02
N VAL A 266 -18.79 1.32 -13.69
CA VAL A 266 -20.10 1.40 -14.31
C VAL A 266 -20.07 0.61 -15.62
N VAL A 267 -21.11 -0.24 -15.85
CA VAL A 267 -21.21 -1.17 -16.99
C VAL A 267 -22.51 -0.96 -17.78
N THR A 268 -22.75 0.25 -18.26
CA THR A 268 -23.88 0.55 -19.16
C THR A 268 -23.48 0.27 -20.62
N ASP A 269 -23.40 1.29 -21.46
CA ASP A 269 -23.00 1.16 -22.87
C ASP A 269 -21.50 0.93 -23.03
N LYS A 270 -20.73 1.46 -22.12
CA LYS A 270 -19.26 1.30 -22.04
C LYS A 270 -18.80 1.30 -20.58
N VAL A 271 -17.68 0.61 -20.33
CA VAL A 271 -17.05 0.65 -18.99
C VAL A 271 -16.61 2.06 -18.64
N ASN A 272 -16.99 2.51 -17.47
CA ASN A 272 -16.66 3.85 -17.00
C ASN A 272 -16.40 3.88 -15.49
N VAL A 273 -15.72 4.92 -15.03
CA VAL A 273 -15.62 5.20 -13.59
C VAL A 273 -16.90 5.87 -13.09
N VAL A 274 -17.20 5.74 -11.80
CA VAL A 274 -18.32 6.44 -11.17
C VAL A 274 -18.11 7.98 -11.27
N ARG A 275 -19.18 8.74 -11.47
CA ARG A 275 -19.14 10.21 -11.61
C ARG A 275 -18.40 10.90 -10.44
N LYS A 276 -18.53 10.37 -9.22
CA LYS A 276 -17.85 10.86 -8.03
C LYS A 276 -16.33 10.85 -8.22
N TYR A 277 -15.76 9.80 -8.83
CA TYR A 277 -14.31 9.67 -9.07
C TYR A 277 -13.76 10.81 -9.92
N VAL A 278 -14.41 11.11 -11.05
CA VAL A 278 -14.01 12.20 -11.93
C VAL A 278 -14.19 13.57 -11.25
N ARG A 279 -15.26 13.73 -10.47
CA ARG A 279 -15.53 14.98 -9.73
C ARG A 279 -14.41 15.25 -8.71
N GLU A 280 -14.06 14.27 -7.92
CA GLU A 280 -12.95 14.38 -6.94
C GLU A 280 -11.64 14.77 -7.61
N LEU A 281 -11.29 14.10 -8.72
CA LEU A 281 -10.06 14.39 -9.46
C LEU A 281 -10.07 15.82 -10.04
N LYS A 282 -11.20 16.24 -10.61
CA LYS A 282 -11.39 17.61 -11.09
C LYS A 282 -11.22 18.64 -9.97
N THR A 283 -11.80 18.38 -8.81
CA THR A 283 -11.71 19.27 -7.64
C THR A 283 -10.27 19.41 -7.15
N ILE A 284 -9.54 18.32 -7.05
CA ILE A 284 -8.14 18.33 -6.60
C ILE A 284 -7.28 19.14 -7.58
N ILE A 285 -7.40 18.87 -8.89
CA ILE A 285 -6.65 19.59 -9.92
C ILE A 285 -7.03 21.09 -9.94
N HIS A 286 -8.32 21.43 -9.79
CA HIS A 286 -8.78 22.81 -9.74
C HIS A 286 -8.25 23.58 -8.53
N ILE A 287 -8.26 22.97 -7.33
CA ILE A 287 -7.69 23.60 -6.13
C ILE A 287 -6.19 23.83 -6.32
N TRP A 288 -5.49 22.86 -6.91
CA TRP A 288 -4.07 23.00 -7.20
C TRP A 288 -3.80 24.13 -8.22
N GLU A 289 -4.57 24.19 -9.31
CA GLU A 289 -4.47 25.21 -10.35
C GLU A 289 -4.72 26.63 -9.78
N ARG A 290 -5.75 26.79 -8.93
CA ARG A 290 -6.20 28.11 -8.47
C ARG A 290 -5.53 28.59 -7.18
N TYR A 291 -5.27 27.69 -6.26
CA TYR A 291 -4.80 28.03 -4.90
C TYR A 291 -3.42 27.47 -4.56
N GLY A 292 -2.81 26.75 -5.50
CA GLY A 292 -1.47 26.21 -5.37
C GLY A 292 -1.39 24.84 -4.69
N TYR A 293 -0.18 24.27 -4.73
CA TYR A 293 0.13 22.92 -4.25
C TYR A 293 -0.24 22.69 -2.78
N MET A 294 0.12 23.64 -1.91
CA MET A 294 -0.11 23.51 -0.47
C MET A 294 -1.60 23.50 -0.10
N ALA A 295 -2.40 24.38 -0.74
CA ALA A 295 -3.85 24.41 -0.50
C ALA A 295 -4.51 23.11 -0.95
N ALA A 296 -4.08 22.57 -2.08
CA ALA A 296 -4.57 21.28 -2.58
C ALA A 296 -4.19 20.12 -1.66
N THR A 297 -2.97 20.12 -1.10
CA THR A 297 -2.51 19.12 -0.12
C THR A 297 -3.35 19.16 1.16
N GLN A 298 -3.57 20.34 1.72
CA GLN A 298 -4.40 20.52 2.91
C GLN A 298 -5.86 20.11 2.69
N SER A 299 -6.43 20.45 1.53
CA SER A 299 -7.80 20.05 1.16
C SER A 299 -7.91 18.54 1.06
N LEU A 300 -6.93 17.87 0.46
CA LEU A 300 -6.90 16.42 0.35
C LEU A 300 -6.74 15.72 1.72
N LEU A 301 -5.92 16.26 2.61
CA LEU A 301 -5.75 15.77 3.99
C LEU A 301 -7.08 15.81 4.73
N LYS A 302 -7.76 16.98 4.74
CA LYS A 302 -9.08 17.15 5.37
C LYS A 302 -10.11 16.16 4.81
N PHE A 303 -10.15 15.99 3.48
CA PHE A 303 -11.06 15.04 2.83
C PHE A 303 -10.78 13.59 3.25
N ARG A 304 -9.52 13.18 3.37
CA ARG A 304 -9.14 11.84 3.81
C ARG A 304 -9.44 11.58 5.28
N GLN A 305 -9.18 12.54 6.15
CA GLN A 305 -9.53 12.48 7.58
C GLN A 305 -11.03 12.30 7.76
N HIS A 306 -11.83 13.11 7.06
CA HIS A 306 -13.30 13.01 7.11
C HIS A 306 -13.84 11.65 6.63
N ASN A 307 -13.18 11.01 5.67
CA ASN A 307 -13.59 9.69 5.14
C ASN A 307 -12.88 8.51 5.84
N ASN A 308 -12.24 8.69 6.99
CA ASN A 308 -11.50 7.66 7.72
C ASN A 308 -10.51 6.88 6.83
N THR A 309 -9.91 7.53 5.84
CA THR A 309 -8.95 6.87 4.95
C THR A 309 -7.60 6.78 5.65
N TYR A 310 -7.03 5.58 5.75
CA TYR A 310 -5.73 5.36 6.38
C TYR A 310 -4.64 6.23 5.73
N ILE A 311 -3.94 7.02 6.55
CA ILE A 311 -2.80 7.84 6.17
C ILE A 311 -1.59 7.31 6.96
N LYS A 312 -0.60 6.78 6.27
CA LYS A 312 0.60 6.19 6.90
C LYS A 312 1.47 7.25 7.59
N SER A 313 1.59 8.43 7.01
CA SER A 313 2.14 9.66 7.60
C SER A 313 1.70 10.85 6.75
N GLU A 314 1.49 12.01 7.36
CA GLU A 314 1.12 13.25 6.65
C GLU A 314 2.27 13.76 5.77
N SER A 315 3.51 13.55 6.18
CA SER A 315 4.72 13.92 5.44
C SER A 315 4.95 13.12 4.14
N ALA A 316 4.33 11.94 4.02
CA ALA A 316 4.46 11.08 2.82
C ALA A 316 3.39 11.35 1.75
N LEU A 317 2.54 12.38 1.92
CA LEU A 317 1.44 12.68 1.00
C LEU A 317 1.92 13.59 -0.14
N SER A 318 2.37 12.99 -1.24
CA SER A 318 2.58 13.71 -2.49
C SER A 318 1.25 13.79 -3.27
N ILE A 319 0.69 14.99 -3.39
CA ILE A 319 -0.51 15.23 -4.19
C ILE A 319 -0.27 14.88 -5.66
N GLU A 320 0.94 15.12 -6.15
CA GLU A 320 1.37 14.75 -7.50
C GLU A 320 1.23 13.24 -7.73
N SER A 321 1.78 12.42 -6.82
CA SER A 321 1.68 10.96 -6.91
C SER A 321 0.23 10.46 -6.84
N ILE A 322 -0.61 11.12 -6.03
CA ILE A 322 -2.03 10.77 -5.90
C ILE A 322 -2.79 11.12 -7.17
N VAL A 323 -2.59 12.32 -7.72
CA VAL A 323 -3.24 12.74 -8.97
C VAL A 323 -2.74 11.89 -10.14
N ALA A 324 -1.44 11.61 -10.24
CA ALA A 324 -0.88 10.70 -11.23
C ALA A 324 -1.50 9.29 -11.15
N GLY A 325 -1.59 8.71 -9.96
CA GLY A 325 -2.24 7.41 -9.75
C GLY A 325 -3.72 7.41 -10.15
N LYS A 326 -4.45 8.47 -9.80
CA LYS A 326 -5.86 8.63 -10.20
C LYS A 326 -6.02 8.81 -11.72
N LEU A 327 -5.13 9.55 -12.38
CA LEU A 327 -5.12 9.71 -13.84
C LEU A 327 -4.78 8.40 -14.55
N ASN A 328 -3.80 7.64 -14.06
CA ASN A 328 -3.46 6.34 -14.60
C ASN A 328 -4.64 5.34 -14.51
N TYR A 329 -5.36 5.34 -13.38
CA TYR A 329 -6.58 4.54 -13.26
C TYR A 329 -7.67 5.01 -14.23
N LEU A 330 -7.86 6.32 -14.39
CA LEU A 330 -8.82 6.88 -15.35
C LEU A 330 -8.45 6.50 -16.79
N LYS A 331 -7.15 6.58 -17.16
CA LYS A 331 -6.61 6.13 -18.44
C LYS A 331 -6.89 4.65 -18.68
N MET A 332 -6.63 3.79 -17.68
CA MET A 332 -6.89 2.36 -17.76
C MET A 332 -8.36 2.05 -18.08
N VAL A 333 -9.30 2.80 -17.45
CA VAL A 333 -10.73 2.54 -17.58
C VAL A 333 -11.32 3.13 -18.86
N LYS A 334 -10.95 4.38 -19.20
CA LYS A 334 -11.59 5.13 -20.29
C LYS A 334 -10.79 5.14 -21.60
N GLY A 335 -9.54 4.71 -21.55
CA GLY A 335 -8.60 4.78 -22.65
C GLY A 335 -7.84 6.11 -22.71
N GLU A 336 -6.74 6.08 -23.43
CA GLU A 336 -5.82 7.21 -23.59
C GLU A 336 -6.45 8.38 -24.37
N ASN A 337 -7.32 8.09 -25.33
CA ASN A 337 -7.97 9.08 -26.19
C ASN A 337 -9.28 9.64 -25.62
N ASP A 338 -9.67 9.29 -24.38
CA ASP A 338 -10.87 9.84 -23.76
C ASP A 338 -10.73 11.34 -23.48
N SER A 339 -11.69 12.11 -23.90
CA SER A 339 -11.66 13.59 -23.82
C SER A 339 -11.57 14.11 -22.37
N VAL A 340 -12.17 13.40 -21.41
CA VAL A 340 -12.11 13.76 -19.99
C VAL A 340 -10.72 13.46 -19.41
N TYR A 341 -10.18 12.29 -19.76
CA TYR A 341 -8.81 11.94 -19.37
C TYR A 341 -7.81 12.93 -19.94
N MET A 342 -7.83 13.18 -21.26
CA MET A 342 -6.90 14.09 -21.92
C MET A 342 -6.94 15.51 -21.33
N LYS A 343 -8.15 16.04 -21.10
CA LYS A 343 -8.29 17.38 -20.49
C LYS A 343 -7.68 17.46 -19.10
N LEU A 344 -7.88 16.44 -18.27
CA LEU A 344 -7.35 16.42 -16.90
C LEU A 344 -5.85 16.16 -16.88
N TYR A 345 -5.37 15.30 -17.78
CA TYR A 345 -3.95 15.00 -17.93
C TYR A 345 -3.16 16.24 -18.38
N MET A 346 -3.67 16.99 -19.38
CA MET A 346 -3.06 18.24 -19.84
C MET A 346 -2.94 19.28 -18.70
N LYS A 347 -4.01 19.45 -17.91
CA LYS A 347 -3.98 20.34 -16.73
C LYS A 347 -2.93 19.90 -15.72
N PHE A 348 -2.88 18.61 -15.41
CA PHE A 348 -1.89 18.05 -14.50
C PHE A 348 -0.45 18.19 -15.03
N ALA A 349 -0.22 17.93 -16.32
CA ALA A 349 1.07 18.09 -16.95
C ALA A 349 1.58 19.54 -16.92
N ASN A 350 0.68 20.52 -17.15
CA ASN A 350 0.99 21.94 -17.03
C ASN A 350 1.36 22.33 -15.60
N LEU A 351 0.58 21.88 -14.61
CA LEU A 351 0.86 22.12 -13.19
C LEU A 351 2.19 21.51 -12.75
N LYS A 352 2.50 20.32 -13.23
CA LYS A 352 3.79 19.65 -13.01
C LYS A 352 4.92 20.41 -13.72
N GLY A 353 4.71 20.84 -14.96
CA GLY A 353 5.64 21.65 -15.74
C GLY A 353 5.91 23.01 -15.09
N GLU A 354 4.90 23.65 -14.50
CA GLU A 354 5.05 24.91 -13.76
C GLU A 354 5.90 24.73 -12.49
N ILE A 355 5.76 23.63 -11.77
CA ILE A 355 6.65 23.31 -10.63
C ILE A 355 8.08 23.18 -11.14
N HIS A 356 8.32 22.38 -12.18
CA HIS A 356 9.65 22.19 -12.76
C HIS A 356 10.22 23.47 -13.41
N SER A 357 9.39 24.31 -14.02
CA SER A 357 9.84 25.59 -14.58
C SER A 357 10.11 26.64 -13.49
N ARG A 358 9.34 26.63 -12.40
CA ARG A 358 9.63 27.44 -11.20
C ARG A 358 10.89 26.98 -10.52
N GLU A 359 11.10 25.66 -10.37
CA GLU A 359 12.36 25.12 -9.86
C GLU A 359 13.54 25.50 -10.75
N LYS A 360 13.42 25.39 -12.08
CA LYS A 360 14.45 25.86 -13.03
C LYS A 360 14.68 27.36 -12.98
N LYS A 361 13.60 28.16 -12.87
CA LYS A 361 13.67 29.63 -12.88
C LYS A 361 14.11 30.22 -11.54
N TYR A 362 13.70 29.61 -10.42
CA TYR A 362 13.95 30.11 -9.05
C TYR A 362 14.93 29.25 -8.25
N GLY A 363 15.47 28.18 -8.84
CA GLY A 363 16.36 27.23 -8.20
C GLY A 363 15.68 26.23 -7.26
N HIS A 364 16.40 25.17 -6.94
CA HIS A 364 15.95 24.14 -6.00
C HIS A 364 15.99 24.68 -4.56
N SER A 365 14.92 24.44 -3.79
CA SER A 365 14.92 24.71 -2.36
C SER A 365 15.30 23.42 -1.64
N ARG A 366 16.45 23.39 -1.00
CA ARG A 366 16.89 22.28 -0.12
C ARG A 366 16.97 22.74 1.31
N SER A 367 16.58 21.85 2.22
CA SER A 367 16.71 22.06 3.66
C SER A 367 17.75 21.10 4.21
N ILE A 368 18.64 21.62 5.01
CA ILE A 368 19.63 20.82 5.73
C ILE A 368 19.36 20.99 7.20
N VAL A 369 19.27 19.87 7.88
CA VAL A 369 19.00 19.83 9.31
C VAL A 369 20.23 19.32 10.02
N TYR A 370 20.78 20.14 10.92
CA TYR A 370 21.83 19.76 11.86
C TYR A 370 21.19 19.49 13.21
N LYS A 371 21.54 18.40 13.84
CA LYS A 371 21.10 18.05 15.18
C LYS A 371 22.28 17.98 16.11
N HIS A 372 22.24 18.73 17.20
CA HIS A 372 23.16 18.59 18.29
C HIS A 372 22.40 18.50 19.61
N THR A 373 22.74 17.51 20.42
CA THR A 373 22.13 17.33 21.74
C THR A 373 23.21 17.57 22.80
N MET A 374 22.92 18.43 23.75
CA MET A 374 23.85 18.75 24.87
C MET A 374 23.05 18.87 26.18
N GLU A 375 23.74 18.71 27.30
CA GLU A 375 23.13 18.96 28.59
C GLU A 375 22.80 20.45 28.80
N ILE A 376 21.78 20.74 29.61
CA ILE A 376 21.31 22.12 29.88
C ILE A 376 22.46 22.99 30.41
N ALA A 377 23.23 22.46 31.36
CA ALA A 377 24.36 23.18 31.93
C ALA A 377 25.47 23.51 30.90
N GLU A 378 25.70 22.60 29.96
CA GLU A 378 26.63 22.81 28.86
C GLU A 378 26.10 23.84 27.86
N PHE A 379 24.81 23.81 27.52
CA PHE A 379 24.17 24.81 26.71
C PHE A 379 24.25 26.20 27.33
N GLU A 380 23.88 26.35 28.62
CA GLU A 380 23.99 27.63 29.36
C GLU A 380 25.41 28.20 29.41
N LYS A 381 26.40 27.32 29.58
CA LYS A 381 27.82 27.71 29.58
C LYS A 381 28.27 28.17 28.19
N LYS A 382 27.93 27.44 27.12
CA LYS A 382 28.33 27.79 25.75
C LYS A 382 27.64 29.03 25.23
N MET A 383 26.38 29.26 25.62
CA MET A 383 25.62 30.42 25.18
C MET A 383 25.80 31.66 26.05
N ALA A 384 26.59 31.54 27.13
CA ALA A 384 26.75 32.61 28.15
C ALA A 384 25.38 33.19 28.60
N THR A 385 24.37 32.34 28.65
CA THR A 385 23.01 32.73 29.00
C THR A 385 22.37 31.71 29.96
N LYS A 386 21.49 32.19 30.83
CA LYS A 386 20.67 31.31 31.65
C LYS A 386 19.32 31.09 30.97
N LEU A 387 18.88 29.84 30.98
CA LEU A 387 17.53 29.48 30.56
C LEU A 387 16.57 29.84 31.68
N SER A 388 15.53 30.60 31.36
CA SER A 388 14.40 30.82 32.27
C SER A 388 13.15 30.22 31.70
N TYR A 389 12.42 29.47 32.51
CA TYR A 389 11.17 28.86 32.14
C TYR A 389 10.05 29.34 33.07
N ALA A 390 9.06 29.99 32.50
CA ALA A 390 7.86 30.44 33.20
C ALA A 390 6.66 30.41 32.29
N ASP A 391 5.51 30.00 32.80
CA ASP A 391 4.20 30.01 32.11
C ASP A 391 4.21 29.36 30.72
N GLY A 392 4.93 28.26 30.57
CA GLY A 392 5.04 27.59 29.28
C GLY A 392 5.95 28.28 28.26
N VAL A 393 6.74 29.27 28.69
CA VAL A 393 7.69 30.00 27.83
C VAL A 393 9.12 29.75 28.30
N LEU A 394 9.96 29.27 27.38
CA LEU A 394 11.40 29.18 27.56
C LEU A 394 12.05 30.48 27.02
N SER A 395 12.79 31.18 27.83
CA SER A 395 13.48 32.41 27.46
C SER A 395 14.99 32.26 27.60
N PHE A 396 15.72 32.74 26.60
CA PHE A 396 17.20 32.77 26.63
C PHE A 396 17.73 33.86 25.67
N ASN A 397 18.97 34.27 25.84
CA ASN A 397 19.65 35.19 24.95
C ASN A 397 20.54 34.41 23.98
N LEU A 398 20.48 34.75 22.71
CA LEU A 398 21.33 34.21 21.68
C LEU A 398 21.82 35.36 20.79
N CYS A 399 23.13 35.49 20.61
CA CYS A 399 23.72 36.58 19.80
C CYS A 399 23.23 37.97 20.21
N ASN A 400 23.13 38.24 21.51
CA ASN A 400 22.61 39.48 22.11
C ASN A 400 21.12 39.79 21.88
N GLU A 401 20.37 38.86 21.33
CA GLU A 401 18.93 38.98 21.18
C GLU A 401 18.19 38.06 22.16
N LYS A 402 17.15 38.59 22.80
CA LYS A 402 16.27 37.81 23.70
C LYS A 402 15.27 36.99 22.88
N HIS A 403 15.29 35.69 23.09
CA HIS A 403 14.41 34.75 22.45
C HIS A 403 13.44 34.18 23.46
N ASN A 404 12.12 34.17 23.08
CA ASN A 404 11.06 33.57 23.86
C ASN A 404 10.40 32.47 23.02
N VAL A 405 10.39 31.26 23.56
CA VAL A 405 9.87 30.09 22.87
C VAL A 405 8.78 29.46 23.71
N VAL A 406 7.58 29.35 23.19
CA VAL A 406 6.45 28.74 23.90
C VAL A 406 6.63 27.21 23.93
N VAL A 407 6.59 26.65 25.13
CA VAL A 407 6.70 25.21 25.39
C VAL A 407 5.33 24.72 25.82
N SER A 408 4.76 23.78 25.13
CA SER A 408 3.52 23.17 25.59
C SER A 408 3.78 22.11 26.68
N SER A 409 2.72 21.67 27.35
CA SER A 409 2.77 20.87 28.57
C SER A 409 3.46 19.49 28.50
N ASN A 410 4.01 19.10 27.34
CA ASN A 410 4.67 17.82 27.12
C ASN A 410 6.13 18.02 26.69
N ILE A 411 6.93 18.45 27.64
CA ILE A 411 8.33 18.87 27.46
C ILE A 411 9.22 17.81 26.75
N ASP A 412 8.93 16.53 26.92
CA ASP A 412 9.70 15.41 26.37
C ASP A 412 9.48 15.15 24.87
N LYS A 413 8.53 15.80 24.22
CA LYS A 413 8.14 15.49 22.83
C LYS A 413 8.01 16.69 21.90
N GLU A 414 8.11 17.91 22.40
CA GLU A 414 7.84 19.09 21.59
C GLU A 414 9.07 19.81 21.13
N ILE A 415 9.01 20.08 19.86
CA ILE A 415 10.03 20.75 19.08
C ILE A 415 9.64 22.21 19.00
N LEU A 416 10.51 23.09 19.55
CA LEU A 416 10.28 24.52 19.59
C LEU A 416 10.94 25.17 18.37
N TYR A 417 10.15 25.88 17.58
CA TYR A 417 10.60 26.56 16.38
C TYR A 417 10.90 28.02 16.65
N GLN A 418 12.09 28.44 16.30
CA GLN A 418 12.45 29.85 16.29
C GLN A 418 13.03 30.26 14.95
N GLN A 419 12.50 31.37 14.42
CA GLN A 419 13.00 31.98 13.20
C GLN A 419 13.99 33.07 13.58
N LEU A 420 15.26 32.91 13.23
CA LEU A 420 16.26 33.96 13.33
C LEU A 420 16.37 34.67 11.99
N SER A 421 16.02 35.94 11.95
CA SER A 421 16.37 36.80 10.83
C SER A 421 17.83 37.22 10.94
N SER A 422 18.72 36.58 10.17
CA SER A 422 20.04 37.20 9.96
C SER A 422 19.88 38.32 8.93
N GLY A 423 20.47 39.47 9.14
CA GLY A 423 20.36 40.64 8.25
C GLY A 423 20.91 40.43 6.81
N LYS A 424 21.22 39.22 6.39
CA LYS A 424 21.53 38.81 5.03
C LYS A 424 20.27 38.27 4.40
N ARG A 425 19.68 39.00 3.49
CA ARG A 425 18.41 38.77 2.78
C ARG A 425 18.26 37.44 2.01
N GLU A 426 19.22 36.52 2.03
CA GLU A 426 19.20 35.30 1.20
C GLU A 426 19.09 33.99 1.98
N LEU A 427 19.12 33.99 3.31
CA LEU A 427 19.16 32.81 4.15
C LEU A 427 18.05 32.87 5.20
N ASN A 428 16.99 32.10 5.01
CA ASN A 428 16.04 31.83 6.08
C ASN A 428 16.63 30.73 6.97
N ARG A 429 17.11 31.10 8.16
CA ARG A 429 17.62 30.18 9.18
C ARG A 429 16.52 29.87 10.17
N LYS A 430 16.27 28.59 10.40
CA LYS A 430 15.33 28.14 11.43
C LYS A 430 16.13 27.34 12.45
N TYR A 431 16.07 27.75 13.69
CA TYR A 431 16.54 26.96 14.81
C TYR A 431 15.34 26.29 15.47
N GLN A 432 15.53 25.04 15.79
CA GLN A 432 14.57 24.25 16.50
C GLN A 432 15.23 23.77 17.77
N ILE A 433 14.65 24.08 18.91
CA ILE A 433 15.15 23.67 20.21
C ILE A 433 14.15 22.70 20.79
N SER A 434 14.62 21.52 21.18
CA SER A 434 13.83 20.50 21.86
C SER A 434 14.43 20.26 23.26
N LEU A 435 13.59 20.31 24.28
CA LEU A 435 13.93 19.85 25.61
C LEU A 435 13.65 18.35 25.70
N CYS A 436 14.65 17.58 26.12
CA CYS A 436 14.53 16.15 26.32
C CYS A 436 14.87 15.84 27.80
N SER A 437 14.53 14.62 28.24
CA SER A 437 14.88 14.14 29.60
C SER A 437 16.36 14.28 29.97
N ASN A 438 17.25 14.29 28.98
CA ASN A 438 18.70 14.29 29.13
C ASN A 438 19.36 15.60 28.69
N GLY A 439 18.61 16.67 28.38
CA GLY A 439 19.23 17.94 27.96
C GLY A 439 18.45 18.70 26.87
N ILE A 440 19.17 19.50 26.10
CA ILE A 440 18.64 20.31 25.01
C ILE A 440 19.19 19.77 23.69
N SER A 441 18.28 19.51 22.77
CA SER A 441 18.62 19.23 21.36
C SER A 441 18.41 20.49 20.54
N LEU A 442 19.45 20.97 19.90
CA LEU A 442 19.41 22.08 18.99
C LEU A 442 19.42 21.57 17.55
N PHE A 443 18.44 21.98 16.80
CA PHE A 443 18.35 21.72 15.36
C PHE A 443 18.54 23.03 14.61
N TYR A 444 19.39 23.00 13.63
CA TYR A 444 19.59 24.11 12.73
C TYR A 444 19.16 23.73 11.32
N MET A 445 18.20 24.45 10.77
CA MET A 445 17.68 24.18 9.43
C MET A 445 18.05 25.34 8.51
N LEU A 446 18.82 25.05 7.47
CA LEU A 446 19.14 25.97 6.42
C LEU A 446 18.25 25.74 5.21
N HIS A 447 17.45 26.74 4.85
CA HIS A 447 16.70 26.76 3.61
C HIS A 447 17.40 27.68 2.61
N LYS A 448 17.86 27.12 1.49
CA LYS A 448 18.44 27.89 0.40
C LYS A 448 17.84 27.51 -0.95
N ARG A 449 17.53 28.51 -1.77
CA ARG A 449 17.18 28.32 -3.16
C ARG A 449 18.45 28.37 -4.01
N PHE A 450 18.68 27.31 -4.77
CA PHE A 450 19.82 27.23 -5.69
C PHE A 450 19.34 27.42 -7.11
N ARG A 451 20.08 28.20 -7.92
CA ARG A 451 19.86 28.35 -9.35
C ARG A 451 20.81 27.41 -10.09
N GLY A 452 20.27 26.62 -11.02
CA GLY A 452 21.09 25.73 -11.87
C GLY A 452 20.76 24.22 -11.71
N PRO A 453 21.52 23.36 -12.38
CA PRO A 453 21.35 21.90 -12.28
C PRO A 453 21.59 21.36 -10.87
N ILE A 454 20.98 20.22 -10.56
CA ILE A 454 21.04 19.58 -9.23
C ILE A 454 22.49 19.40 -8.73
N ALA A 455 23.40 18.96 -9.60
CA ALA A 455 24.83 18.78 -9.23
C ALA A 455 25.51 20.09 -8.77
N ASN A 456 25.21 21.20 -9.45
CA ASN A 456 25.72 22.51 -9.03
C ASN A 456 25.09 22.99 -7.71
N SER A 457 23.81 22.61 -7.49
CA SER A 457 23.12 22.92 -6.24
C SER A 457 23.74 22.17 -5.06
N GLU A 458 24.18 20.92 -5.26
CA GLU A 458 24.87 20.13 -4.23
C GLU A 458 26.23 20.73 -3.86
N ASN A 459 27.04 21.11 -4.84
CA ASN A 459 28.31 21.73 -4.61
C ASN A 459 28.18 23.10 -3.91
N GLN A 460 27.18 23.91 -4.34
CA GLN A 460 26.88 25.18 -3.67
C GLN A 460 26.40 24.96 -2.25
N LEU A 461 25.59 23.93 -2.02
CA LEU A 461 25.09 23.54 -0.71
C LEU A 461 26.25 23.13 0.20
N GLN A 462 27.17 22.29 -0.28
CA GLN A 462 28.36 21.86 0.45
C GLN A 462 29.24 23.05 0.82
N GLN A 463 29.40 24.01 -0.08
CA GLN A 463 30.19 25.22 0.13
C GLN A 463 29.55 26.14 1.17
N GLU A 464 28.24 26.32 1.14
CA GLU A 464 27.50 27.07 2.16
C GLU A 464 27.52 26.38 3.52
N LEU A 465 27.47 25.05 3.55
CA LEU A 465 27.68 24.26 4.78
C LEU A 465 29.03 24.54 5.41
N THR A 466 30.07 24.49 4.61
CA THR A 466 31.42 24.78 5.04
C THR A 466 31.54 26.21 5.60
N ASN A 467 30.89 27.17 4.94
CA ASN A 467 30.86 28.57 5.39
C ASN A 467 30.07 28.75 6.70
N ILE A 468 29.00 27.99 6.89
CA ILE A 468 28.21 28.02 8.13
C ILE A 468 28.98 27.37 9.27
N VAL A 469 29.59 26.21 9.04
CA VAL A 469 30.41 25.49 10.02
C VAL A 469 31.59 26.38 10.48
N ASN A 470 32.15 27.17 9.58
CA ASN A 470 33.25 28.10 9.87
C ASN A 470 32.75 29.49 10.30
N SER A 471 31.45 29.72 10.44
CA SER A 471 30.94 31.02 10.91
C SER A 471 31.02 31.15 12.42
N ASP A 472 31.25 32.38 12.90
CA ASP A 472 31.29 32.66 14.33
C ASP A 472 30.02 32.24 15.05
N ILE A 473 28.85 32.39 14.40
CA ILE A 473 27.54 31.96 14.91
C ILE A 473 27.52 30.42 15.14
N PHE A 474 28.10 29.65 14.22
CA PHE A 474 28.13 28.20 14.36
C PHE A 474 29.11 27.76 15.45
N ASN A 475 30.25 28.42 15.54
CA ASN A 475 31.24 28.18 16.57
C ASN A 475 30.75 28.62 17.96
N GLU A 476 30.00 29.74 18.05
CA GLU A 476 29.37 30.19 19.29
C GLU A 476 28.24 29.24 19.73
N VAL A 477 27.38 28.83 18.78
CA VAL A 477 26.18 28.03 19.10
C VAL A 477 26.47 26.54 19.29
N LEU A 478 27.38 25.98 18.50
CA LEU A 478 27.63 24.53 18.47
C LEU A 478 29.05 24.11 18.85
N GLY A 479 29.94 25.06 19.14
CA GLY A 479 31.26 24.79 19.70
C GLY A 479 32.19 23.94 18.86
N GLY A 480 32.10 24.03 17.53
CA GLY A 480 33.02 23.38 16.59
C GLY A 480 32.94 21.85 16.50
N VAL A 481 31.88 21.23 16.98
CA VAL A 481 31.69 19.76 16.89
C VAL A 481 31.23 19.38 15.51
N MET A 482 31.91 18.40 14.87
CA MET A 482 31.42 17.77 13.61
C MET A 482 30.05 17.13 13.87
N LEU A 483 29.10 17.51 13.08
CA LEU A 483 27.72 17.02 13.16
C LEU A 483 27.49 15.95 12.11
N ASP A 484 26.76 14.88 12.48
CA ASP A 484 26.23 13.94 11.52
C ASP A 484 25.21 14.65 10.63
N ILE A 485 25.46 14.63 9.34
CA ILE A 485 24.60 15.23 8.32
C ILE A 485 23.56 14.20 7.96
N ASP A 486 22.36 14.36 8.44
CA ASP A 486 21.21 13.59 7.96
C ASP A 486 20.64 14.32 6.72
N LEU A 487 21.09 13.89 5.54
CA LEU A 487 20.48 14.24 4.26
C LEU A 487 19.21 13.42 4.14
N GLY A 488 18.15 13.88 4.80
CA GLY A 488 16.85 13.22 4.71
C GLY A 488 16.45 13.01 3.27
N ASP A 489 16.17 11.76 2.91
CA ASP A 489 15.56 11.36 1.65
C ASP A 489 14.24 12.14 1.46
N MET A 490 14.26 13.13 0.57
CA MET A 490 13.06 13.82 0.08
C MET A 490 12.55 13.22 -1.22
#